data_3a20f9c653e18c0326817b0f139f2ce8
#
_entry.id   3a20f9c653e18c0326817b0f139f2ce8
#
_cell.length_a   1.000
_cell.length_b   1.000
_cell.length_c   1.000
_cell.angle_alpha   90.00
_cell.angle_beta   90.00
_cell.angle_gamma   90.00
#
_symmetry.space_group_name_H-M   'P 1'
#
loop_
_entity.id
_entity.type
_entity.pdbx_description
1 polymer ?
#
loop_
_entity_poly.entity_id
_entity_poly.type
_entity_poly.pdbx_seq_one_letter_code
_entity_poly.pdbx_strand_id
1 'polypeptide(L)'
;MNLKDTEFVNLVLDNVNMQKMKVGFNYHFGKNGSGNSELLKKLSKEKGFEIKVVDEFKIDNERVCSTAIRNYIKDGNIQKANKFLGRPYMVEGIVCEGKHLGRQIGIPTANIFPDELKVMPKRGVYVSRVTIDNEVFYGISNVGVNPTFRETPRVETNIFDFDRDIYGKKI
;
A
#
# COMPACT_ATOMS: atom_id res chain seq x y z
N MET A 1 5.31 14.01 18.93
CA MET A 1 6.71 14.42 19.19
C MET A 1 6.74 15.94 19.33
N ASN A 2 7.25 16.47 20.47
CA ASN A 2 7.21 17.93 20.79
C ASN A 2 8.57 18.62 20.53
N LEU A 3 9.43 18.01 19.70
CA LEU A 3 10.74 18.58 19.37
C LEU A 3 10.61 19.76 18.42
N LYS A 4 11.35 20.84 18.69
CA LYS A 4 11.51 21.93 17.71
C LYS A 4 12.22 21.40 16.45
N ASP A 5 12.09 22.12 15.34
CA ASP A 5 12.68 21.74 14.05
C ASP A 5 14.21 21.52 14.12
N THR A 6 14.94 22.45 14.72
CA THR A 6 16.40 22.34 14.91
C THR A 6 16.79 21.22 15.87
N GLU A 7 16.01 21.01 16.93
CA GLU A 7 16.23 19.90 17.89
C GLU A 7 16.06 18.53 17.22
N PHE A 8 15.05 18.40 16.32
CA PHE A 8 14.86 17.19 15.55
C PHE A 8 16.08 16.85 14.68
N VAL A 9 16.60 17.85 13.94
CA VAL A 9 17.79 17.64 13.09
C VAL A 9 19.01 17.27 13.92
N ASN A 10 19.25 17.94 15.05
CA ASN A 10 20.33 17.61 15.97
C ASN A 10 20.19 16.19 16.51
N LEU A 11 19.01 15.80 16.97
CA LEU A 11 18.74 14.45 17.45
C LEU A 11 19.09 13.39 16.41
N VAL A 12 18.75 13.62 15.13
CA VAL A 12 19.10 12.68 14.06
C VAL A 12 20.62 12.64 13.85
N LEU A 13 21.30 13.77 13.80
CA LEU A 13 22.74 13.84 13.62
C LEU A 13 23.53 13.22 14.77
N ASP A 14 23.07 13.42 16.02
CA ASP A 14 23.73 12.92 17.22
C ASP A 14 23.59 11.39 17.37
N ASN A 15 22.54 10.79 16.81
CA ASN A 15 22.26 9.36 16.95
C ASN A 15 22.53 8.54 15.67
N VAL A 16 22.68 9.18 14.53
CA VAL A 16 22.92 8.53 13.25
C VAL A 16 24.06 9.27 12.53
N ASN A 17 25.07 8.55 12.06
CA ASN A 17 26.12 9.13 11.21
C ASN A 17 25.57 9.48 9.83
N MET A 18 24.72 10.51 9.79
CA MET A 18 23.98 10.92 8.63
C MET A 18 24.84 11.79 7.71
N GLN A 19 25.22 11.26 6.57
CA GLN A 19 25.96 11.99 5.54
C GLN A 19 25.04 12.62 4.49
N LYS A 20 23.86 12.00 4.25
CA LYS A 20 22.92 12.44 3.21
C LYS A 20 21.47 12.24 3.62
N MET A 21 20.64 13.25 3.40
CA MET A 21 19.20 13.21 3.59
C MET A 21 18.46 13.41 2.27
N LYS A 22 17.43 12.57 2.02
CA LYS A 22 16.51 12.77 0.89
C LYS A 22 15.12 13.04 1.44
N VAL A 23 14.50 14.11 0.99
CA VAL A 23 13.13 14.50 1.40
C VAL A 23 12.32 14.91 0.18
N GLY A 24 11.00 14.77 0.27
CA GLY A 24 10.10 15.32 -0.74
C GLY A 24 10.00 16.85 -0.63
N PHE A 25 9.61 17.51 -1.70
CA PHE A 25 9.44 18.97 -1.76
C PHE A 25 8.50 19.52 -0.69
N ASN A 26 7.54 18.70 -0.25
CA ASN A 26 6.53 19.04 0.76
C ASN A 26 6.83 18.44 2.14
N TYR A 27 8.08 18.09 2.40
CA TYR A 27 8.46 17.54 3.70
C TYR A 27 8.41 18.60 4.79
N HIS A 28 7.72 18.28 5.88
CA HIS A 28 7.67 19.09 7.08
C HIS A 28 8.08 18.25 8.30
N PHE A 29 8.70 18.88 9.25
CA PHE A 29 9.20 18.23 10.46
C PHE A 29 9.16 19.18 11.66
N GLY A 30 9.47 18.66 12.83
CA GLY A 30 9.42 19.45 14.07
C GLY A 30 8.00 19.69 14.58
N LYS A 31 7.89 20.42 15.67
CA LYS A 31 6.61 20.72 16.32
C LYS A 31 5.69 21.48 15.35
N ASN A 32 4.48 20.96 15.17
CA ASN A 32 3.47 21.51 14.24
C ASN A 32 3.96 21.64 12.78
N GLY A 33 4.98 20.88 12.37
CA GLY A 33 5.51 20.95 11.02
C GLY A 33 6.23 22.28 10.68
N SER A 34 6.81 22.93 11.68
CA SER A 34 7.52 24.22 11.54
C SER A 34 8.74 24.16 10.63
N GLY A 35 9.44 23.01 10.61
CA GLY A 35 10.55 22.76 9.70
C GLY A 35 10.10 22.39 8.29
N ASN A 36 10.85 22.78 7.29
CA ASN A 36 10.59 22.52 5.89
C ASN A 36 11.89 22.25 5.10
N SER A 37 11.79 22.00 3.81
CA SER A 37 12.95 21.72 2.94
C SER A 37 13.94 22.87 2.87
N GLU A 38 13.50 24.13 2.96
CA GLU A 38 14.38 25.31 2.93
C GLU A 38 15.23 25.39 4.20
N LEU A 39 14.62 25.17 5.36
CA LEU A 39 15.34 25.11 6.62
C LEU A 39 16.36 23.95 6.61
N LEU A 40 16.01 22.78 6.05
CA LEU A 40 16.95 21.68 5.90
C LEU A 40 18.12 22.04 5.01
N LYS A 41 17.91 22.75 3.90
CA LYS A 41 19.00 23.25 3.04
C LYS A 41 19.95 24.19 3.77
N LYS A 42 19.42 25.04 4.67
CA LYS A 42 20.24 25.90 5.51
C LYS A 42 21.06 25.09 6.49
N LEU A 43 20.39 24.21 7.25
CA LEU A 43 21.04 23.37 8.27
C LEU A 43 22.07 22.39 7.67
N SER A 44 21.83 21.91 6.44
CA SER A 44 22.78 21.03 5.74
C SER A 44 24.14 21.70 5.50
N LYS A 45 24.14 22.98 5.14
CA LYS A 45 25.37 23.76 4.97
C LYS A 45 26.09 24.02 6.30
N GLU A 46 25.32 24.32 7.36
CA GLU A 46 25.87 24.60 8.69
C GLU A 46 26.43 23.35 9.38
N LYS A 47 25.84 22.21 9.16
CA LYS A 47 26.14 20.95 9.88
C LYS A 47 26.87 19.90 9.06
N GLY A 48 27.18 20.17 7.78
CA GLY A 48 28.05 19.34 6.96
C GLY A 48 27.40 18.06 6.43
N PHE A 49 26.08 18.02 6.19
CA PHE A 49 25.43 16.89 5.51
C PHE A 49 24.84 17.30 4.16
N GLU A 50 24.72 16.35 3.24
CA GLU A 50 24.05 16.58 1.96
C GLU A 50 22.54 16.51 2.08
N ILE A 51 21.81 17.40 1.38
CA ILE A 51 20.38 17.28 1.21
C ILE A 51 19.99 17.18 -0.26
N LYS A 52 19.10 16.24 -0.58
CA LYS A 52 18.42 16.13 -1.86
C LYS A 52 16.92 16.31 -1.65
N VAL A 53 16.36 17.38 -2.15
CA VAL A 53 14.91 17.58 -2.23
C VAL A 53 14.42 16.94 -3.53
N VAL A 54 13.43 16.05 -3.42
CA VAL A 54 12.79 15.39 -4.56
C VAL A 54 11.60 16.24 -4.97
N ASP A 55 11.57 16.64 -6.22
CA ASP A 55 10.52 17.45 -6.79
C ASP A 55 9.18 16.70 -6.86
N GLU A 56 8.10 17.46 -7.08
CA GLU A 56 6.78 16.90 -7.30
C GLU A 56 6.75 16.04 -8.57
N PHE A 57 6.24 14.83 -8.44
CA PHE A 57 6.03 13.94 -9.57
C PHE A 57 4.55 13.94 -9.97
N LYS A 58 4.28 14.12 -11.25
CA LYS A 58 2.92 14.16 -11.81
C LYS A 58 2.73 13.12 -12.91
N ILE A 59 1.53 12.57 -12.96
CA ILE A 59 1.03 11.74 -14.06
C ILE A 59 -0.27 12.39 -14.54
N ASP A 60 -0.42 12.61 -15.85
CA ASP A 60 -1.59 13.28 -16.44
C ASP A 60 -1.94 14.63 -15.75
N ASN A 61 -0.93 15.45 -15.48
CA ASN A 61 -1.03 16.71 -14.73
C ASN A 61 -1.54 16.60 -13.29
N GLU A 62 -1.72 15.39 -12.77
CA GLU A 62 -2.14 15.13 -11.40
C GLU A 62 -0.96 14.65 -10.55
N ARG A 63 -0.85 15.22 -9.35
CA ARG A 63 0.21 14.88 -8.41
C ARG A 63 0.10 13.45 -7.91
N VAL A 64 1.20 12.70 -8.01
CA VAL A 64 1.31 11.39 -7.40
C VAL A 64 1.58 11.52 -5.90
N CYS A 65 0.64 11.08 -5.09
CA CYS A 65 0.78 11.05 -3.63
C CYS A 65 -0.03 9.90 -3.02
N SER A 66 0.33 9.50 -1.81
CA SER A 66 -0.32 8.39 -1.12
C SER A 66 -1.82 8.61 -0.90
N THR A 67 -2.26 9.85 -0.68
CA THR A 67 -3.68 10.18 -0.49
C THR A 67 -4.47 9.92 -1.76
N ALA A 68 -3.99 10.40 -2.92
CA ALA A 68 -4.65 10.17 -4.21
C ALA A 68 -4.74 8.67 -4.52
N ILE A 69 -3.64 7.94 -4.34
CA ILE A 69 -3.61 6.49 -4.58
C ILE A 69 -4.61 5.75 -3.69
N ARG A 70 -4.66 6.06 -2.39
CA ARG A 70 -5.63 5.44 -1.47
C ARG A 70 -7.08 5.72 -1.87
N ASN A 71 -7.36 6.95 -2.33
CA ASN A 71 -8.70 7.31 -2.80
C ASN A 71 -9.06 6.51 -4.05
N TYR A 72 -8.18 6.40 -5.06
CA TYR A 72 -8.44 5.57 -6.24
C TYR A 72 -8.72 4.11 -5.90
N ILE A 73 -8.01 3.53 -4.93
CA ILE A 73 -8.25 2.17 -4.47
C ILE A 73 -9.65 2.07 -3.84
N LYS A 74 -9.99 2.97 -2.92
CA LYS A 74 -11.29 3.00 -2.23
C LYS A 74 -12.46 3.24 -3.18
N ASP A 75 -12.25 4.00 -4.25
CA ASP A 75 -13.25 4.28 -5.29
C ASP A 75 -13.38 3.16 -6.31
N GLY A 76 -12.49 2.15 -6.27
CA GLY A 76 -12.44 1.03 -7.21
C GLY A 76 -11.76 1.36 -8.53
N ASN A 77 -11.16 2.54 -8.67
CA ASN A 77 -10.40 2.93 -9.86
C ASN A 77 -8.99 2.33 -9.82
N ILE A 78 -8.92 1.00 -9.87
CA ILE A 78 -7.68 0.24 -9.72
C ILE A 78 -6.70 0.51 -10.87
N GLN A 79 -7.20 0.77 -12.07
CA GLN A 79 -6.34 1.11 -13.22
C GLN A 79 -5.54 2.40 -12.94
N LYS A 80 -6.21 3.43 -12.43
CA LYS A 80 -5.55 4.70 -12.09
C LYS A 80 -4.63 4.55 -10.88
N ALA A 81 -5.04 3.78 -9.87
CA ALA A 81 -4.19 3.44 -8.73
C ALA A 81 -2.91 2.74 -9.19
N ASN A 82 -3.00 1.75 -10.07
CA ASN A 82 -1.86 1.03 -10.64
C ASN A 82 -0.92 1.95 -11.42
N LYS A 83 -1.48 2.83 -12.25
CA LYS A 83 -0.71 3.84 -13.00
C LYS A 83 0.10 4.74 -12.06
N PHE A 84 -0.51 5.20 -10.96
CA PHE A 84 0.13 6.06 -9.97
C PHE A 84 1.13 5.31 -9.08
N LEU A 85 0.90 4.02 -8.83
CA LEU A 85 1.84 3.16 -8.10
C LEU A 85 3.04 2.72 -8.96
N GLY A 86 2.91 2.76 -10.29
CA GLY A 86 3.88 2.17 -11.23
C GLY A 86 3.90 0.63 -11.19
N ARG A 87 2.92 0.00 -10.56
CA ARG A 87 2.78 -1.46 -10.42
C ARG A 87 1.34 -1.82 -10.08
N PRO A 88 0.90 -3.08 -10.31
CA PRO A 88 -0.39 -3.54 -9.84
C PRO A 88 -0.55 -3.40 -8.31
N TYR A 89 -1.73 -2.97 -7.89
CA TYR A 89 -2.09 -3.01 -6.47
C TYR A 89 -2.28 -4.45 -6.04
N MET A 90 -1.69 -4.80 -4.92
CA MET A 90 -1.68 -6.17 -4.39
C MET A 90 -2.46 -6.25 -3.08
N VAL A 91 -3.25 -7.30 -2.94
CA VAL A 91 -3.87 -7.73 -1.68
C VAL A 91 -3.40 -9.14 -1.43
N GLU A 92 -2.93 -9.43 -0.23
CA GLU A 92 -2.39 -10.73 0.13
C GLU A 92 -3.02 -11.24 1.42
N GLY A 93 -3.02 -12.55 1.59
CA GLY A 93 -3.51 -13.21 2.78
C GLY A 93 -3.27 -14.72 2.76
N ILE A 94 -3.54 -15.36 3.88
CA ILE A 94 -3.52 -16.83 3.97
C ILE A 94 -4.87 -17.36 3.49
N VAL A 95 -4.84 -18.39 2.65
CA VAL A 95 -6.06 -19.06 2.19
C VAL A 95 -6.68 -19.83 3.34
N CYS A 96 -7.90 -19.45 3.67
CA CYS A 96 -8.70 -20.05 4.74
C CYS A 96 -9.90 -20.79 4.17
N GLU A 97 -10.48 -21.68 4.98
CA GLU A 97 -11.74 -22.32 4.65
C GLU A 97 -12.87 -21.29 4.53
N GLY A 98 -13.68 -21.44 3.51
CA GLY A 98 -14.90 -20.66 3.28
C GLY A 98 -16.15 -21.52 3.51
N LYS A 99 -17.30 -20.98 3.13
CA LYS A 99 -18.59 -21.70 3.21
C LYS A 99 -18.75 -22.83 2.18
N HIS A 100 -17.76 -23.06 1.34
CA HIS A 100 -17.70 -24.07 0.25
C HIS A 100 -18.88 -24.02 -0.76
N LEU A 101 -19.66 -22.94 -0.78
CA LEU A 101 -20.81 -22.80 -1.69
C LEU A 101 -20.39 -22.82 -3.16
N GLY A 102 -19.27 -22.19 -3.49
CA GLY A 102 -18.73 -22.21 -4.86
C GLY A 102 -18.37 -23.62 -5.32
N ARG A 103 -17.83 -24.46 -4.42
CA ARG A 103 -17.48 -25.86 -4.75
C ARG A 103 -18.70 -26.69 -5.14
N GLN A 104 -19.86 -26.42 -4.53
CA GLN A 104 -21.12 -27.13 -4.82
C GLN A 104 -21.65 -26.85 -6.23
N ILE A 105 -21.31 -25.68 -6.79
CA ILE A 105 -21.71 -25.26 -8.13
C ILE A 105 -20.57 -25.35 -9.16
N GLY A 106 -19.47 -26.05 -8.83
CA GLY A 106 -18.33 -26.23 -9.74
C GLY A 106 -17.41 -24.99 -9.88
N ILE A 107 -17.56 -23.98 -9.02
CA ILE A 107 -16.75 -22.74 -9.05
C ILE A 107 -16.03 -22.58 -7.69
N PRO A 108 -14.98 -23.38 -7.43
CA PRO A 108 -14.26 -23.28 -6.16
C PRO A 108 -13.59 -21.91 -6.02
N THR A 109 -13.56 -21.38 -4.80
CA THR A 109 -12.95 -20.08 -4.50
C THR A 109 -11.94 -20.18 -3.37
N ALA A 110 -10.78 -19.55 -3.55
CA ALA A 110 -9.84 -19.28 -2.47
C ALA A 110 -10.31 -18.06 -1.68
N ASN A 111 -10.35 -18.19 -0.36
CA ASN A 111 -10.80 -17.13 0.54
C ASN A 111 -9.61 -16.61 1.34
N ILE A 112 -9.37 -15.31 1.31
CA ILE A 112 -8.35 -14.66 2.14
C ILE A 112 -8.96 -13.53 2.96
N PHE A 113 -8.39 -13.31 4.15
CA PHE A 113 -8.65 -12.15 5.00
C PHE A 113 -7.40 -11.30 5.01
N PRO A 114 -7.40 -10.17 4.29
CA PRO A 114 -6.27 -9.24 4.27
C PRO A 114 -6.03 -8.61 5.64
N ASP A 115 -4.80 -8.12 5.85
CA ASP A 115 -4.44 -7.34 7.03
C ASP A 115 -5.38 -6.13 7.21
N GLU A 116 -5.78 -5.84 8.45
CA GLU A 116 -6.71 -4.75 8.79
C GLU A 116 -6.20 -3.36 8.37
N LEU A 117 -4.88 -3.18 8.32
CA LEU A 117 -4.26 -1.93 7.87
C LEU A 117 -4.23 -1.79 6.34
N LYS A 118 -4.59 -2.86 5.61
CA LYS A 118 -4.61 -2.84 4.15
C LYS A 118 -5.75 -1.99 3.63
N VAL A 119 -5.45 -1.07 2.73
CA VAL A 119 -6.49 -0.30 2.04
C VAL A 119 -7.21 -1.22 1.06
N MET A 120 -8.44 -1.53 1.32
CA MET A 120 -9.21 -2.41 0.45
C MET A 120 -9.79 -1.66 -0.74
N PRO A 121 -9.83 -2.31 -1.92
CA PRO A 121 -10.61 -1.81 -3.05
C PRO A 121 -12.10 -1.69 -2.70
N LYS A 122 -12.81 -0.82 -3.42
CA LYS A 122 -14.28 -0.77 -3.34
C LYS A 122 -14.86 -2.18 -3.50
N ARG A 123 -15.92 -2.48 -2.75
CA ARG A 123 -16.64 -3.74 -2.90
C ARG A 123 -17.06 -3.97 -4.35
N GLY A 124 -16.80 -5.16 -4.87
CA GLY A 124 -17.08 -5.49 -6.26
C GLY A 124 -16.24 -6.65 -6.77
N VAL A 125 -16.37 -6.88 -8.07
CA VAL A 125 -15.72 -7.98 -8.78
C VAL A 125 -14.57 -7.45 -9.63
N TYR A 126 -13.42 -8.10 -9.55
CA TYR A 126 -12.17 -7.69 -10.20
C TYR A 126 -11.53 -8.86 -10.94
N VAL A 127 -10.99 -8.60 -12.11
CA VAL A 127 -10.04 -9.52 -12.74
C VAL A 127 -8.73 -9.45 -11.97
N SER A 128 -8.21 -10.61 -11.59
CA SER A 128 -7.05 -10.70 -10.70
C SER A 128 -5.96 -11.59 -11.29
N ARG A 129 -4.73 -11.21 -11.04
CA ARG A 129 -3.56 -12.05 -11.17
C ARG A 129 -3.21 -12.60 -9.80
N VAL A 130 -3.17 -13.91 -9.67
CA VAL A 130 -2.94 -14.62 -8.41
C VAL A 130 -1.54 -15.22 -8.45
N THR A 131 -0.74 -15.00 -7.42
CA THR A 131 0.59 -15.61 -7.30
C THR A 131 0.56 -16.63 -6.17
N ILE A 132 0.94 -17.88 -6.47
CA ILE A 132 0.99 -19.01 -5.54
C ILE A 132 2.33 -19.69 -5.74
N ASP A 133 3.16 -19.80 -4.70
CA ASP A 133 4.47 -20.46 -4.77
C ASP A 133 5.35 -20.00 -5.97
N ASN A 134 5.33 -18.70 -6.28
CA ASN A 134 5.97 -18.05 -7.44
C ASN A 134 5.35 -18.37 -8.82
N GLU A 135 4.33 -19.18 -8.90
CA GLU A 135 3.55 -19.40 -10.12
C GLU A 135 2.44 -18.34 -10.24
N VAL A 136 2.11 -17.95 -11.47
CA VAL A 136 1.12 -16.93 -11.77
C VAL A 136 -0.09 -17.53 -12.44
N PHE A 137 -1.25 -17.26 -11.88
CA PHE A 137 -2.57 -17.64 -12.39
C PHE A 137 -3.43 -16.40 -12.60
N TYR A 138 -4.56 -16.58 -13.27
CA TYR A 138 -5.58 -15.55 -13.43
C TYR A 138 -6.89 -16.03 -12.82
N GLY A 139 -7.73 -15.07 -12.44
CA GLY A 139 -9.01 -15.39 -11.84
C GLY A 139 -9.90 -14.18 -11.70
N ILE A 140 -11.06 -14.41 -11.07
CA ILE A 140 -12.02 -13.37 -10.71
C ILE A 140 -12.10 -13.31 -9.18
N SER A 141 -11.86 -12.13 -8.64
CA SER A 141 -11.92 -11.87 -7.20
C SER A 141 -13.14 -11.02 -6.86
N ASN A 142 -13.89 -11.45 -5.88
CA ASN A 142 -14.94 -10.68 -5.24
C ASN A 142 -14.39 -10.05 -3.94
N VAL A 143 -14.36 -8.73 -3.90
CA VAL A 143 -14.02 -7.97 -2.69
C VAL A 143 -15.29 -7.64 -1.93
N GLY A 144 -15.41 -8.16 -0.73
CA GLY A 144 -16.57 -8.01 0.11
C GLY A 144 -16.23 -7.87 1.59
N VAL A 145 -17.24 -8.01 2.44
CA VAL A 145 -17.08 -8.12 3.89
C VAL A 145 -17.76 -9.40 4.38
N ASN A 146 -17.24 -9.95 5.45
CA ASN A 146 -17.90 -11.05 6.13
C ASN A 146 -18.91 -10.48 7.14
N PRO A 147 -20.24 -10.58 6.90
CA PRO A 147 -21.23 -10.04 7.83
C PRO A 147 -21.25 -10.77 9.19
N THR A 148 -20.69 -11.97 9.26
CA THR A 148 -20.70 -12.82 10.46
C THR A 148 -19.55 -12.46 11.42
N PHE A 149 -18.48 -11.82 10.95
CA PHE A 149 -17.30 -11.45 11.74
C PHE A 149 -16.98 -9.95 11.56
N ARG A 150 -17.65 -9.09 12.33
CA ARG A 150 -17.35 -7.64 12.46
C ARG A 150 -17.03 -6.92 11.13
N GLU A 151 -17.74 -7.25 10.05
CA GLU A 151 -17.50 -6.66 8.73
C GLU A 151 -16.03 -6.76 8.24
N THR A 152 -15.32 -7.80 8.66
CA THR A 152 -13.91 -8.01 8.25
C THR A 152 -13.81 -8.10 6.72
N PRO A 153 -12.92 -7.35 6.08
CA PRO A 153 -12.70 -7.44 4.64
C PRO A 153 -12.34 -8.86 4.23
N ARG A 154 -12.95 -9.34 3.16
CA ARG A 154 -12.70 -10.65 2.57
C ARG A 154 -12.52 -10.54 1.08
N VAL A 155 -11.60 -11.32 0.53
CA VAL A 155 -11.46 -11.52 -0.91
C VAL A 155 -11.69 -12.99 -1.21
N GLU A 156 -12.64 -13.25 -2.09
CA GLU A 156 -12.96 -14.58 -2.61
C GLU A 156 -12.53 -14.64 -4.07
N THR A 157 -11.61 -15.52 -4.43
CA THR A 157 -11.06 -15.61 -5.77
C THR A 157 -11.34 -16.97 -6.38
N ASN A 158 -12.07 -17.01 -7.47
CA ASN A 158 -12.07 -18.17 -8.37
C ASN A 158 -10.85 -18.06 -9.28
N ILE A 159 -9.95 -19.03 -9.19
CA ILE A 159 -8.72 -19.12 -9.98
C ILE A 159 -9.02 -20.02 -11.18
N PHE A 160 -8.77 -19.51 -12.39
CA PHE A 160 -9.06 -20.26 -13.62
C PHE A 160 -8.11 -21.43 -13.80
N ASP A 161 -8.62 -22.55 -14.31
CA ASP A 161 -7.88 -23.78 -14.65
C ASP A 161 -7.02 -24.27 -13.46
N PHE A 162 -7.58 -24.20 -12.23
CA PHE A 162 -6.85 -24.48 -11.00
C PHE A 162 -7.64 -25.44 -10.10
N ASP A 163 -7.01 -26.58 -9.78
CA ASP A 163 -7.62 -27.65 -8.98
C ASP A 163 -6.79 -28.13 -7.78
N ARG A 164 -5.69 -27.38 -7.48
CA ARG A 164 -4.77 -27.74 -6.35
C ARG A 164 -5.32 -27.30 -5.02
N ASP A 165 -5.00 -28.05 -3.95
CA ASP A 165 -5.22 -27.62 -2.57
C ASP A 165 -4.19 -26.55 -2.18
N ILE A 166 -4.68 -25.39 -1.74
CA ILE A 166 -3.88 -24.24 -1.32
C ILE A 166 -4.26 -23.68 0.05
N TYR A 167 -5.04 -24.43 0.83
CA TYR A 167 -5.33 -24.02 2.19
C TYR A 167 -4.06 -23.82 3.01
N GLY A 168 -4.02 -22.75 3.82
CA GLY A 168 -2.86 -22.37 4.61
C GLY A 168 -1.72 -21.69 3.82
N LYS A 169 -1.77 -21.68 2.49
CA LYS A 169 -0.78 -20.96 1.68
C LYS A 169 -1.07 -19.48 1.64
N LYS A 170 -0.01 -18.69 1.53
CA LYS A 170 -0.10 -17.26 1.24
C LYS A 170 -0.24 -17.04 -0.25
N ILE A 171 -1.21 -16.26 -0.65
CA ILE A 171 -1.43 -15.83 -2.03
C ILE A 171 -1.50 -14.32 -2.12
#